data_e6db8fcc3ec46731274981c03da5cb1e
#
_entry.id   e6db8fcc3ec46731274981c03da5cb1e
#
_cell.length_a   1.000
_cell.length_b   1.000
_cell.length_c   1.000
_cell.angle_alpha   90.00
_cell.angle_beta   90.00
_cell.angle_gamma   90.00
#
_symmetry.space_group_name_H-M   'P 1'
#
loop_
_entity.id
_entity.type
_entity.pdbx_description
1 polymer ?
#
loop_
_entity_poly.entity_id
_entity_poly.type
_entity_poly.pdbx_seq_one_letter_code
_entity_poly.pdbx_strand_id
1 'polypeptide(L)'
;MPRIERADRRGDAVPGRAAFTGRERALVERLRTPRAVQRWLRTLPYNWEKGGETLRSFREVLRLGTAHCLEAALATAVVLEQHGFPPLLLSFESQDKLDHVLFAFRQDGRWGAVARSRDPGLHGRKPVFRSPRLLAASYQEAYVDLTGRVTGYAVADLRDLGGYDWRLSSRNVWKVEKWLIGYPHRPLPMPEARYRAARARYQRFRARFPDPAVR
;
A
#
# COMPACT_ATOMS: atom_id res chain seq x y z
N MET A 1 1.28 -29.88 -0.77
CA MET A 1 0.41 -28.72 -1.03
C MET A 1 0.04 -28.77 -2.51
N PRO A 2 -1.23 -28.94 -2.90
CA PRO A 2 -1.62 -29.00 -4.31
C PRO A 2 -1.36 -27.63 -4.96
N ARG A 3 -0.72 -27.67 -6.14
CA ARG A 3 -0.68 -26.54 -7.08
C ARG A 3 -2.12 -26.29 -7.53
N ILE A 4 -2.70 -25.18 -7.12
CA ILE A 4 -3.94 -24.70 -7.71
C ILE A 4 -3.55 -24.17 -9.11
N GLU A 5 -3.88 -24.93 -10.14
CA GLU A 5 -3.88 -24.44 -11.52
C GLU A 5 -4.82 -23.23 -11.58
N ARG A 6 -4.24 -22.05 -11.78
CA ARG A 6 -5.02 -20.85 -12.02
C ARG A 6 -5.60 -20.93 -13.43
N ALA A 7 -6.88 -21.17 -13.55
CA ALA A 7 -7.60 -20.98 -14.78
C ALA A 7 -7.39 -19.54 -15.28
N ASP A 8 -7.05 -19.40 -16.55
CA ASP A 8 -6.90 -18.13 -17.27
C ASP A 8 -8.26 -17.40 -17.25
N ARG A 9 -8.43 -16.51 -16.26
CA ARG A 9 -9.66 -15.71 -16.15
C ARG A 9 -9.48 -14.48 -17.01
N ARG A 10 -10.22 -14.41 -18.10
CA ARG A 10 -10.33 -13.19 -18.93
C ARG A 10 -10.65 -12.01 -18.02
N GLY A 11 -9.72 -11.06 -17.89
CA GLY A 11 -9.82 -9.89 -17.03
C GLY A 11 -8.65 -9.69 -16.07
N ASP A 12 -7.81 -10.71 -15.84
CA ASP A 12 -6.59 -10.62 -15.01
C ASP A 12 -5.35 -10.17 -15.79
N ALA A 13 -5.49 -9.96 -17.10
CA ALA A 13 -4.38 -9.60 -17.96
C ALA A 13 -3.82 -8.20 -17.59
N VAL A 14 -2.51 -8.13 -17.46
CA VAL A 14 -1.79 -6.87 -17.33
C VAL A 14 -2.13 -5.98 -18.54
N PRO A 15 -2.54 -4.72 -18.35
CA PRO A 15 -2.91 -3.84 -19.46
C PRO A 15 -1.78 -3.73 -20.48
N GLY A 16 -2.11 -3.93 -21.76
CA GLY A 16 -1.17 -3.73 -22.84
C GLY A 16 -0.78 -2.26 -23.01
N ARG A 17 0.36 -1.99 -23.65
CA ARG A 17 0.89 -0.63 -23.84
C ARG A 17 -0.11 0.36 -24.46
N ALA A 18 -1.00 -0.11 -25.31
CA ALA A 18 -2.02 0.71 -25.98
C ALA A 18 -3.09 1.26 -25.01
N ALA A 19 -3.28 0.62 -23.85
CA ALA A 19 -4.25 1.06 -22.83
C ALA A 19 -3.80 2.32 -22.07
N PHE A 20 -2.49 2.61 -22.11
CA PHE A 20 -1.90 3.74 -21.42
C PHE A 20 -1.81 4.98 -22.32
N THR A 21 -2.05 6.15 -21.76
CA THR A 21 -1.72 7.43 -22.42
C THR A 21 -0.20 7.59 -22.58
N GLY A 22 0.24 8.52 -23.42
CA GLY A 22 1.68 8.80 -23.59
C GLY A 22 2.41 9.14 -22.29
N ARG A 23 1.76 9.93 -21.41
CA ARG A 23 2.28 10.31 -20.09
C ARG A 23 2.38 9.11 -19.15
N GLU A 24 1.36 8.25 -19.13
CA GLU A 24 1.34 7.03 -18.33
C GLU A 24 2.45 6.06 -18.76
N ARG A 25 2.61 5.83 -20.08
CA ARG A 25 3.68 4.98 -20.64
C ARG A 25 5.07 5.50 -20.27
N ALA A 26 5.32 6.79 -20.47
CA ALA A 26 6.61 7.39 -20.14
C ALA A 26 6.95 7.23 -18.66
N LEU A 27 5.97 7.35 -17.76
CA LEU A 27 6.17 7.12 -16.34
C LEU A 27 6.49 5.65 -16.04
N VAL A 28 5.71 4.71 -16.57
CA VAL A 28 5.93 3.27 -16.42
C VAL A 28 7.32 2.87 -16.92
N GLU A 29 7.72 3.32 -18.09
CA GLU A 29 9.03 3.01 -18.67
C GLU A 29 10.21 3.54 -17.85
N ARG A 30 10.04 4.68 -17.18
CA ARG A 30 11.02 5.29 -16.29
C ARG A 30 11.11 4.59 -14.93
N LEU A 31 10.01 4.09 -14.39
CA LEU A 31 9.91 3.59 -13.01
C LEU A 31 10.00 2.05 -12.94
N ARG A 32 11.09 1.47 -13.40
CA ARG A 32 11.26 0.02 -13.56
C ARG A 32 11.52 -0.77 -12.26
N THR A 33 11.76 -0.10 -11.15
CA THR A 33 12.14 -0.78 -9.90
C THR A 33 11.36 -0.25 -8.71
N PRO A 34 11.13 -1.06 -7.66
CA PRO A 34 10.49 -0.60 -6.43
C PRO A 34 11.15 0.65 -5.83
N ARG A 35 12.48 0.75 -5.90
CA ARG A 35 13.22 1.93 -5.45
C ARG A 35 12.90 3.19 -6.27
N ALA A 36 12.75 3.04 -7.59
CA ALA A 36 12.39 4.17 -8.46
C ALA A 36 10.97 4.64 -8.17
N VAL A 37 10.01 3.72 -8.03
CA VAL A 37 8.63 4.03 -7.65
C VAL A 37 8.56 4.68 -6.28
N GLN A 38 9.29 4.17 -5.27
CA GLN A 38 9.33 4.78 -3.94
C GLN A 38 9.83 6.22 -3.97
N ARG A 39 10.84 6.53 -4.79
CA ARG A 39 11.32 7.90 -4.97
C ARG A 39 10.27 8.79 -5.62
N TRP A 40 9.59 8.30 -6.65
CA TRP A 40 8.49 9.03 -7.30
C TRP A 40 7.35 9.31 -6.32
N LEU A 41 6.89 8.31 -5.56
CA LEU A 41 5.81 8.52 -4.58
C LEU A 41 6.15 9.59 -3.53
N ARG A 42 7.43 9.74 -3.17
CA ARG A 42 7.86 10.80 -2.23
C ARG A 42 7.72 12.20 -2.81
N THR A 43 7.69 12.36 -4.14
CA THR A 43 7.48 13.66 -4.78
C THR A 43 6.01 14.04 -4.85
N LEU A 44 5.08 13.08 -4.66
CA LEU A 44 3.65 13.38 -4.66
C LEU A 44 3.25 13.97 -3.30
N PRO A 45 2.52 15.09 -3.26
CA PRO A 45 1.80 15.51 -2.06
C PRO A 45 0.86 14.40 -1.57
N TYR A 46 0.64 14.34 -0.25
CA TYR A 46 -0.34 13.41 0.32
C TYR A 46 -1.76 13.87 -0.02
N ASN A 47 -2.62 12.94 -0.41
CA ASN A 47 -4.04 13.23 -0.60
C ASN A 47 -4.75 13.24 0.75
N TRP A 48 -5.08 14.42 1.24
CA TRP A 48 -5.79 14.64 2.52
C TRP A 48 -7.30 14.59 2.40
N GLU A 49 -7.82 14.29 1.21
CA GLU A 49 -9.26 14.10 0.95
C GLU A 49 -10.14 15.28 1.41
N LYS A 50 -9.61 16.50 1.34
CA LYS A 50 -10.29 17.73 1.78
C LYS A 50 -11.63 17.99 1.08
N GLY A 51 -11.85 17.40 -0.08
CA GLY A 51 -13.09 17.48 -0.87
C GLY A 51 -13.98 16.25 -0.76
N GLY A 52 -13.75 15.38 0.23
CA GLY A 52 -14.44 14.10 0.41
C GLY A 52 -13.55 12.91 0.07
N GLU A 53 -13.98 11.74 0.52
CA GLU A 53 -13.26 10.48 0.34
C GLU A 53 -13.02 10.15 -1.12
N THR A 54 -11.85 9.62 -1.42
CA THR A 54 -11.44 9.19 -2.76
C THR A 54 -10.77 7.83 -2.72
N LEU A 55 -10.84 7.08 -3.82
CA LEU A 55 -9.99 5.91 -4.05
C LEU A 55 -9.61 5.85 -5.53
N ARG A 56 -8.53 6.53 -5.85
CA ARG A 56 -8.10 6.79 -7.22
C ARG A 56 -7.31 5.62 -7.79
N SER A 57 -7.58 5.30 -9.06
CA SER A 57 -6.73 4.42 -9.86
C SER A 57 -5.35 5.08 -10.12
N PHE A 58 -4.42 4.32 -10.71
CA PHE A 58 -3.14 4.87 -11.21
C PHE A 58 -3.34 6.08 -12.16
N ARG A 59 -4.31 5.97 -13.08
CA ARG A 59 -4.64 7.05 -14.03
C ARG A 59 -4.98 8.35 -13.32
N GLU A 60 -5.83 8.29 -12.33
CA GLU A 60 -6.29 9.45 -11.58
C GLU A 60 -5.23 9.98 -10.61
N VAL A 61 -4.41 9.10 -10.01
CA VAL A 61 -3.24 9.52 -9.22
C VAL A 61 -2.27 10.33 -10.08
N LEU A 62 -1.98 9.87 -11.31
CA LEU A 62 -1.08 10.58 -12.22
C LEU A 62 -1.69 11.89 -12.75
N ARG A 63 -2.99 11.92 -12.99
CA ARG A 63 -3.72 13.11 -13.46
C ARG A 63 -3.75 14.19 -12.39
N LEU A 64 -4.05 13.82 -11.13
CA LEU A 64 -4.24 14.76 -10.02
C LEU A 64 -2.96 15.05 -9.24
N GLY A 65 -1.94 14.20 -9.37
CA GLY A 65 -0.62 14.42 -8.78
C GLY A 65 -0.56 14.26 -7.25
N THR A 66 -1.55 13.62 -6.63
CA THR A 66 -1.59 13.35 -5.18
C THR A 66 -2.06 11.92 -4.92
N ALA A 67 -1.67 11.33 -3.79
CA ALA A 67 -2.13 10.01 -3.39
C ALA A 67 -2.12 9.82 -1.87
N HIS A 68 -3.14 9.14 -1.33
CA HIS A 68 -3.08 8.52 0.00
C HIS A 68 -2.49 7.10 -0.07
N CYS A 69 -2.44 6.36 1.05
CA CYS A 69 -1.72 5.08 1.14
C CYS A 69 -2.21 4.02 0.12
N LEU A 70 -3.51 3.77 0.03
CA LEU A 70 -4.06 2.76 -0.86
C LEU A 70 -3.96 3.18 -2.33
N GLU A 71 -4.24 4.45 -2.67
CA GLU A 71 -4.03 5.00 -4.02
C GLU A 71 -2.58 4.84 -4.49
N ALA A 72 -1.62 5.12 -3.61
CA ALA A 72 -0.19 4.95 -3.90
C ALA A 72 0.20 3.47 -4.07
N ALA A 73 -0.40 2.57 -3.28
CA ALA A 73 -0.19 1.13 -3.43
C ALA A 73 -0.74 0.61 -4.76
N LEU A 74 -1.93 1.05 -5.18
CA LEU A 74 -2.53 0.72 -6.47
C LEU A 74 -1.68 1.26 -7.63
N ALA A 75 -1.27 2.52 -7.57
CA ALA A 75 -0.41 3.12 -8.59
C ALA A 75 0.93 2.38 -8.71
N THR A 76 1.51 1.97 -7.57
CA THR A 76 2.72 1.15 -7.54
C THR A 76 2.50 -0.22 -8.20
N ALA A 77 1.37 -0.87 -7.90
CA ALA A 77 1.02 -2.17 -8.48
C ALA A 77 0.93 -2.09 -10.01
N VAL A 78 0.25 -1.08 -10.55
CA VAL A 78 0.15 -0.88 -12.02
C VAL A 78 1.52 -0.67 -12.67
N VAL A 79 2.35 0.18 -12.09
CA VAL A 79 3.69 0.45 -12.64
C VAL A 79 4.57 -0.80 -12.60
N LEU A 80 4.61 -1.49 -11.46
CA LEU A 80 5.54 -2.60 -11.27
C LEU A 80 5.07 -3.92 -11.91
N GLU A 81 3.75 -4.14 -12.09
CA GLU A 81 3.28 -5.32 -12.83
C GLU A 81 3.72 -5.29 -14.30
N GLN A 82 3.91 -4.10 -14.91
CA GLN A 82 4.49 -3.95 -16.25
C GLN A 82 5.95 -4.41 -16.32
N HIS A 83 6.60 -4.58 -15.17
CA HIS A 83 7.99 -5.04 -15.02
C HIS A 83 8.10 -6.41 -14.34
N GLY A 84 6.98 -7.18 -14.33
CA GLY A 84 6.96 -8.57 -13.85
C GLY A 84 6.81 -8.74 -12.34
N PHE A 85 6.55 -7.68 -11.58
CA PHE A 85 6.22 -7.82 -10.16
C PHE A 85 4.74 -8.16 -9.99
N PRO A 86 4.38 -9.20 -9.20
CA PRO A 86 2.98 -9.47 -8.89
C PRO A 86 2.33 -8.28 -8.17
N PRO A 87 1.06 -7.94 -8.47
CA PRO A 87 0.37 -6.80 -7.86
C PRO A 87 -0.13 -7.14 -6.45
N LEU A 88 0.81 -7.30 -5.50
CA LEU A 88 0.53 -7.71 -4.13
C LEU A 88 0.40 -6.50 -3.21
N LEU A 89 -0.66 -6.48 -2.43
CA LEU A 89 -0.86 -5.52 -1.34
C LEU A 89 -0.56 -6.18 0.01
N LEU A 90 0.16 -5.47 0.88
CA LEU A 90 0.19 -5.76 2.30
C LEU A 90 -0.81 -4.81 2.98
N SER A 91 -1.91 -5.38 3.47
CA SER A 91 -2.96 -4.69 4.19
C SER A 91 -2.79 -4.93 5.69
N PHE A 92 -2.99 -3.88 6.48
CA PHE A 92 -3.01 -3.96 7.94
C PHE A 92 -4.43 -3.82 8.45
N GLU A 93 -4.74 -4.58 9.48
CA GLU A 93 -5.89 -4.41 10.34
C GLU A 93 -5.41 -3.75 11.62
N SER A 94 -6.07 -2.68 12.05
CA SER A 94 -5.70 -1.91 13.22
C SER A 94 -6.77 -1.95 14.30
N GLN A 95 -6.40 -1.57 15.52
CA GLN A 95 -7.30 -1.54 16.67
C GLN A 95 -8.36 -0.42 16.54
N ASP A 96 -7.99 0.68 15.92
CA ASP A 96 -8.84 1.87 15.71
C ASP A 96 -9.48 1.93 14.32
N LYS A 97 -9.29 0.88 13.51
CA LYS A 97 -9.78 0.76 12.13
C LYS A 97 -9.20 1.80 11.14
N LEU A 98 -8.14 2.50 11.52
CA LEU A 98 -7.38 3.38 10.62
C LEU A 98 -6.33 2.56 9.87
N ASP A 99 -6.77 1.81 8.87
CA ASP A 99 -5.95 0.85 8.17
C ASP A 99 -4.88 1.50 7.31
N HIS A 100 -3.77 0.81 7.14
CA HIS A 100 -2.70 1.19 6.24
C HIS A 100 -2.46 0.10 5.20
N VAL A 101 -2.34 0.50 3.94
CA VAL A 101 -2.10 -0.42 2.83
C VAL A 101 -0.86 0.01 2.06
N LEU A 102 -0.06 -0.96 1.65
CA LEU A 102 1.17 -0.73 0.90
C LEU A 102 1.38 -1.82 -0.16
N PHE A 103 2.18 -1.53 -1.18
CA PHE A 103 2.59 -2.51 -2.16
C PHE A 103 3.72 -3.37 -1.60
N ALA A 104 3.53 -4.69 -1.60
CA ALA A 104 4.55 -5.66 -1.20
C ALA A 104 5.24 -6.29 -2.41
N PHE A 105 6.55 -6.48 -2.32
CA PHE A 105 7.30 -7.15 -3.38
C PHE A 105 8.34 -8.11 -2.81
N ARG A 106 8.80 -9.04 -3.64
CA ARG A 106 9.89 -9.95 -3.31
C ARG A 106 11.02 -9.76 -4.34
N GLN A 107 12.24 -9.57 -3.84
CA GLN A 107 13.44 -9.45 -4.64
C GLN A 107 14.56 -10.25 -3.95
N ASP A 108 15.30 -11.06 -4.69
CA ASP A 108 16.40 -11.90 -4.18
C ASP A 108 15.99 -12.74 -2.96
N GLY A 109 14.78 -13.30 -3.03
CA GLY A 109 14.20 -14.11 -1.94
C GLY A 109 13.74 -13.32 -0.71
N ARG A 110 13.86 -11.99 -0.68
CA ARG A 110 13.49 -11.12 0.45
C ARG A 110 12.29 -10.25 0.13
N TRP A 111 11.50 -10.00 1.15
CA TRP A 111 10.33 -9.14 1.07
C TRP A 111 10.69 -7.70 1.37
N GLY A 112 10.10 -6.78 0.63
CA GLY A 112 10.16 -5.34 0.80
C GLY A 112 8.80 -4.71 0.51
N ALA A 113 8.71 -3.39 0.69
CA ALA A 113 7.48 -2.65 0.44
C ALA A 113 7.74 -1.28 -0.18
N VAL A 114 6.79 -0.83 -0.98
CA VAL A 114 6.68 0.55 -1.48
C VAL A 114 5.41 1.15 -0.89
N ALA A 115 5.53 2.32 -0.28
CA ALA A 115 4.39 2.95 0.40
C ALA A 115 4.48 4.48 0.39
N ARG A 116 3.30 5.11 0.47
CA ARG A 116 3.11 6.52 0.77
C ARG A 116 2.25 6.64 2.01
N SER A 117 2.69 7.42 2.96
CA SER A 117 1.94 7.73 4.17
C SER A 117 2.12 9.20 4.52
N ARG A 118 1.20 9.73 5.31
CA ARG A 118 1.39 11.00 6.02
C ARG A 118 2.54 10.88 7.04
N ASP A 119 2.70 9.69 7.64
CA ASP A 119 3.70 9.42 8.66
C ASP A 119 4.98 8.81 8.07
N PRO A 120 6.15 9.44 8.24
CA PRO A 120 7.41 8.96 7.65
C PRO A 120 7.79 7.53 8.06
N GLY A 121 7.44 7.10 9.27
CA GLY A 121 7.67 5.75 9.78
C GLY A 121 6.93 4.64 9.01
N LEU A 122 5.86 5.00 8.28
CA LEU A 122 5.01 4.09 7.51
C LEU A 122 5.33 4.08 6.00
N HIS A 123 6.42 4.69 5.57
CA HIS A 123 6.92 4.57 4.20
C HIS A 123 7.50 3.18 3.90
N GLY A 124 7.89 2.95 2.65
CA GLY A 124 8.39 1.66 2.18
C GLY A 124 9.60 1.09 2.95
N ARG A 125 9.86 -0.19 2.74
CA ARG A 125 10.97 -0.95 3.33
C ARG A 125 11.83 -1.59 2.24
N LYS A 126 13.14 -1.63 2.45
CA LYS A 126 14.06 -2.38 1.59
C LYS A 126 13.73 -3.87 1.64
N PRO A 127 14.05 -4.67 0.58
CA PRO A 127 13.78 -6.10 0.54
C PRO A 127 14.81 -6.87 1.40
N VAL A 128 14.64 -6.83 2.71
CA VAL A 128 15.52 -7.50 3.68
C VAL A 128 14.80 -8.56 4.52
N PHE A 129 13.48 -8.61 4.47
CA PHE A 129 12.67 -9.47 5.32
C PHE A 129 12.51 -10.87 4.74
N ARG A 130 12.65 -11.90 5.58
CA ARG A 130 12.54 -13.31 5.17
C ARG A 130 11.10 -13.76 4.90
N SER A 131 10.11 -13.03 5.42
CA SER A 131 8.69 -13.35 5.26
C SER A 131 7.81 -12.10 5.28
N PRO A 132 6.56 -12.18 4.74
CA PRO A 132 5.59 -11.09 4.85
C PRO A 132 5.27 -10.74 6.31
N ARG A 133 5.23 -11.73 7.22
CA ARG A 133 5.04 -11.50 8.65
C ARG A 133 6.12 -10.61 9.25
N LEU A 134 7.40 -10.85 8.91
CA LEU A 134 8.51 -10.04 9.40
C LEU A 134 8.49 -8.63 8.79
N LEU A 135 8.12 -8.51 7.52
CA LEU A 135 7.88 -7.20 6.89
C LEU A 135 6.75 -6.46 7.62
N ALA A 136 5.61 -7.10 7.85
CA ALA A 136 4.48 -6.50 8.58
C ALA A 136 4.90 -6.09 10.02
N ALA A 137 5.60 -6.96 10.74
CA ALA A 137 6.08 -6.67 12.10
C ALA A 137 7.02 -5.45 12.19
N SER A 138 7.72 -5.11 11.09
CA SER A 138 8.59 -3.93 11.03
C SER A 138 7.83 -2.60 11.07
N TYR A 139 6.53 -2.63 10.86
CA TYR A 139 5.65 -1.45 10.92
C TYR A 139 4.96 -1.26 12.26
N GLN A 140 4.94 -2.29 13.12
CA GLN A 140 4.15 -2.27 14.36
C GLN A 140 4.43 -1.04 15.23
N GLU A 141 5.70 -0.72 15.49
CA GLU A 141 6.03 0.41 16.36
C GLU A 141 5.79 1.78 15.71
N ALA A 142 5.99 1.85 14.38
CA ALA A 142 5.74 3.08 13.63
C ALA A 142 4.24 3.39 13.47
N TYR A 143 3.39 2.37 13.60
CA TYR A 143 1.93 2.49 13.53
C TYR A 143 1.29 2.83 14.87
N VAL A 144 2.00 2.65 15.99
CA VAL A 144 1.45 2.99 17.31
C VAL A 144 1.30 4.49 17.46
N ASP A 145 0.07 4.92 17.75
CA ASP A 145 -0.26 6.30 18.10
C ASP A 145 -1.04 6.37 19.43
N LEU A 146 -1.86 7.42 19.62
CA LEU A 146 -2.65 7.58 20.85
C LEU A 146 -3.81 6.58 20.94
N THR A 147 -4.33 6.11 19.81
CA THR A 147 -5.60 5.41 19.70
C THR A 147 -5.44 3.95 19.29
N GLY A 148 -4.37 3.59 18.56
CA GLY A 148 -4.31 2.30 17.94
C GLY A 148 -2.95 1.63 17.82
N ARG A 149 -3.01 0.37 17.40
CA ARG A 149 -1.90 -0.48 16.99
C ARG A 149 -2.37 -1.47 15.93
N VAL A 150 -1.44 -1.95 15.11
CA VAL A 150 -1.70 -3.04 14.17
C VAL A 150 -1.98 -4.33 14.95
N THR A 151 -3.09 -4.99 14.62
CA THR A 151 -3.54 -6.27 15.21
C THR A 151 -3.45 -7.43 14.22
N GLY A 152 -3.50 -7.13 12.90
CA GLY A 152 -3.49 -8.13 11.84
C GLY A 152 -2.79 -7.65 10.57
N TYR A 153 -2.48 -8.58 9.68
CA TYR A 153 -1.97 -8.29 8.33
C TYR A 153 -2.46 -9.32 7.32
N ALA A 154 -2.58 -8.90 6.06
CA ALA A 154 -2.83 -9.79 4.94
C ALA A 154 -1.92 -9.44 3.76
N VAL A 155 -1.57 -10.45 2.95
CA VAL A 155 -1.00 -10.23 1.61
C VAL A 155 -2.08 -10.60 0.61
N ALA A 156 -2.64 -9.60 -0.03
CA ALA A 156 -3.74 -9.71 -0.96
C ALA A 156 -3.23 -9.53 -2.40
N ASP A 157 -3.69 -10.38 -3.31
CA ASP A 157 -3.32 -10.32 -4.73
C ASP A 157 -4.43 -9.61 -5.50
N LEU A 158 -4.15 -8.45 -6.07
CA LEU A 158 -5.16 -7.67 -6.80
C LEU A 158 -5.74 -8.40 -8.02
N ARG A 159 -5.10 -9.46 -8.50
CA ARG A 159 -5.64 -10.33 -9.55
C ARG A 159 -6.89 -11.08 -9.11
N ASP A 160 -7.07 -11.27 -7.80
CA ASP A 160 -8.27 -11.93 -7.26
C ASP A 160 -9.55 -11.07 -7.39
N LEU A 161 -9.42 -9.78 -7.78
CA LEU A 161 -10.55 -8.91 -8.15
C LEU A 161 -11.15 -9.24 -9.53
N GLY A 162 -10.52 -10.12 -10.31
CA GLY A 162 -10.96 -10.51 -11.65
C GLY A 162 -11.01 -9.33 -12.60
N GLY A 163 -12.01 -9.31 -13.49
CA GLY A 163 -12.15 -8.29 -14.55
C GLY A 163 -12.49 -6.86 -14.06
N TYR A 164 -12.38 -6.56 -12.76
CA TYR A 164 -12.61 -5.20 -12.29
C TYR A 164 -11.44 -4.27 -12.61
N ASP A 165 -11.71 -3.20 -13.36
CA ASP A 165 -10.67 -2.20 -13.69
C ASP A 165 -10.33 -1.30 -12.49
N TRP A 166 -9.42 -1.77 -11.66
CA TRP A 166 -8.81 -1.00 -10.58
C TRP A 166 -7.58 -0.18 -11.08
N ARG A 167 -7.10 -0.46 -12.29
CA ARG A 167 -5.83 0.05 -12.83
C ARG A 167 -5.97 1.42 -13.48
N LEU A 168 -6.86 1.50 -14.47
CA LEU A 168 -6.95 2.65 -15.37
C LEU A 168 -8.32 3.34 -15.35
N SER A 169 -9.20 2.95 -14.43
CA SER A 169 -10.52 3.57 -14.25
C SER A 169 -10.40 5.08 -14.05
N SER A 170 -11.27 5.84 -14.72
CA SER A 170 -11.45 7.28 -14.47
C SER A 170 -12.36 7.58 -13.27
N ARG A 171 -12.89 6.55 -12.63
CA ARG A 171 -13.75 6.64 -11.43
C ARG A 171 -13.03 6.07 -10.22
N ASN A 172 -13.50 6.45 -9.02
CA ASN A 172 -13.03 5.84 -7.77
C ASN A 172 -13.24 4.32 -7.78
N VAL A 173 -12.26 3.59 -7.28
CA VAL A 173 -12.21 2.12 -7.33
C VAL A 173 -12.58 1.47 -5.99
N TRP A 174 -13.71 1.89 -5.40
CA TRP A 174 -14.21 1.49 -4.08
C TRP A 174 -14.33 -0.04 -3.87
N LYS A 175 -14.48 -0.80 -4.96
CA LYS A 175 -14.53 -2.26 -4.87
C LYS A 175 -13.23 -2.86 -4.28
N VAL A 176 -12.08 -2.20 -4.50
CA VAL A 176 -10.79 -2.62 -3.92
C VAL A 176 -10.82 -2.51 -2.40
N GLU A 177 -11.28 -1.39 -1.88
CA GLU A 177 -11.37 -1.17 -0.43
C GLU A 177 -12.33 -2.15 0.23
N LYS A 178 -13.56 -2.27 -0.31
CA LYS A 178 -14.55 -3.24 0.18
C LYS A 178 -14.02 -4.66 0.19
N TRP A 179 -13.26 -5.04 -0.84
CA TRP A 179 -12.63 -6.34 -0.93
C TRP A 179 -11.53 -6.53 0.12
N LEU A 180 -10.69 -5.51 0.37
CA LEU A 180 -9.65 -5.54 1.40
C LEU A 180 -10.23 -5.61 2.81
N ILE A 181 -11.31 -4.88 3.11
CA ILE A 181 -12.01 -4.94 4.41
C ILE A 181 -12.51 -6.37 4.68
N GLY A 182 -13.03 -7.06 3.68
CA GLY A 182 -13.47 -8.45 3.79
C GLY A 182 -12.36 -9.50 3.67
N TYR A 183 -11.10 -9.09 3.43
CA TYR A 183 -10.00 -10.02 3.22
C TYR A 183 -9.52 -10.63 4.54
N PRO A 184 -9.28 -11.96 4.63
CA PRO A 184 -8.87 -12.58 5.88
C PRO A 184 -7.47 -12.14 6.31
N HIS A 185 -7.39 -11.44 7.44
CA HIS A 185 -6.14 -11.01 8.06
C HIS A 185 -5.61 -12.05 9.05
N ARG A 186 -4.31 -12.24 9.06
CA ARG A 186 -3.60 -13.11 10.02
C ARG A 186 -3.21 -12.29 11.24
N PRO A 187 -3.39 -12.80 12.45
CA PRO A 187 -2.99 -12.09 13.67
C PRO A 187 -1.52 -11.68 13.67
N LEU A 188 -1.27 -10.44 14.09
CA LEU A 188 0.06 -9.88 14.29
C LEU A 188 0.19 -9.33 15.71
N PRO A 189 0.28 -10.18 16.73
CA PRO A 189 0.29 -9.76 18.11
C PRO A 189 1.53 -8.91 18.43
N MET A 190 1.33 -7.90 19.23
CA MET A 190 2.39 -7.07 19.85
C MET A 190 2.27 -7.19 21.37
N PRO A 191 3.34 -7.60 22.09
CA PRO A 191 3.32 -7.68 23.54
C PRO A 191 2.91 -6.34 24.17
N GLU A 192 2.08 -6.41 25.21
CA GLU A 192 1.52 -5.20 25.84
C GLU A 192 2.58 -4.24 26.36
N ALA A 193 3.66 -4.77 26.95
CA ALA A 193 4.79 -3.96 27.42
C ALA A 193 5.45 -3.19 26.26
N ARG A 194 5.60 -3.84 25.08
CA ARG A 194 6.16 -3.22 23.89
C ARG A 194 5.22 -2.12 23.32
N TYR A 195 3.92 -2.39 23.33
CA TYR A 195 2.91 -1.40 22.91
C TYR A 195 2.94 -0.17 23.82
N ARG A 196 2.92 -0.35 25.15
CA ARG A 196 3.01 0.75 26.11
C ARG A 196 4.27 1.58 25.94
N ALA A 197 5.41 0.93 25.73
CA ALA A 197 6.68 1.62 25.49
C ALA A 197 6.66 2.43 24.18
N ALA A 198 6.11 1.87 23.08
CA ALA A 198 5.97 2.56 21.81
C ALA A 198 5.00 3.74 21.93
N ARG A 199 3.85 3.56 22.58
CA ARG A 199 2.86 4.62 22.83
C ARG A 199 3.46 5.76 23.67
N ALA A 200 4.22 5.47 24.71
CA ALA A 200 4.91 6.48 25.51
C ALA A 200 5.94 7.28 24.69
N ARG A 201 6.67 6.61 23.77
CA ARG A 201 7.58 7.29 22.83
C ARG A 201 6.81 8.22 21.90
N TYR A 202 5.70 7.76 21.34
CA TYR A 202 4.84 8.57 20.47
C TYR A 202 4.28 9.78 21.23
N GLN A 203 3.78 9.62 22.44
CA GLN A 203 3.28 10.71 23.28
C GLN A 203 4.36 11.78 23.52
N ARG A 204 5.59 11.38 23.89
CA ARG A 204 6.72 12.32 24.07
C ARG A 204 7.07 13.03 22.77
N PHE A 205 7.05 12.32 21.64
CA PHE A 205 7.28 12.92 20.34
C PHE A 205 6.22 13.97 20.00
N ARG A 206 4.93 13.69 20.21
CA ARG A 206 3.82 14.63 19.95
C ARG A 206 3.81 15.82 20.90
N ALA A 207 4.19 15.64 22.14
CA ALA A 207 4.36 16.76 23.08
C ALA A 207 5.44 17.77 22.60
N ARG A 208 6.50 17.27 21.97
CA ARG A 208 7.57 18.11 21.41
C ARG A 208 7.24 18.64 20.01
N PHE A 209 6.50 17.87 19.20
CA PHE A 209 6.16 18.18 17.82
C PHE A 209 4.66 17.98 17.61
N PRO A 210 3.80 18.96 17.98
CA PRO A 210 2.36 18.90 17.76
C PRO A 210 2.03 18.71 16.28
N ASP A 211 0.93 17.99 16.00
CA ASP A 211 0.50 17.74 14.62
C ASP A 211 -0.05 19.03 14.00
N PRO A 212 0.50 19.53 12.89
CA PRO A 212 -0.03 20.70 12.22
C PRO A 212 -1.43 20.49 11.62
N ALA A 213 -1.88 19.22 11.45
CA ALA A 213 -3.21 18.90 10.94
C ALA A 213 -4.33 18.97 12.01
N VAL A 214 -3.98 19.20 13.28
CA VAL A 214 -4.93 19.30 14.41
C VAL A 214 -5.16 20.77 14.84
N ARG A 215 -4.77 21.74 13.98
CA ARG A 215 -5.07 23.15 14.20
C ARG A 215 -6.20 23.63 13.33
#